data_5d3e133568f4a253a856211b06177514
#
_entry.id   5d3e133568f4a253a856211b06177514
#
_cell.length_a   1.000
_cell.length_b   1.000
_cell.length_c   1.000
_cell.angle_alpha   90.00
_cell.angle_beta   90.00
_cell.angle_gamma   90.00
#
_symmetry.space_group_name_H-M   'P 1'
#
loop_
_entity.id
_entity.type
_entity.pdbx_description
1 polymer ?
#
loop_
_entity_poly.entity_id
_entity_poly.type
_entity_poly.pdbx_seq_one_letter_code
_entity_poly.pdbx_strand_id
1 'polypeptide(L)'
;MGDFNVALTDRDVWDPAAFVDSTHVTPAERQAMQVMLDWGLLDVQARPGKGEVPFTYWDYRAGMMHKNLGMRIDYVLATRSVHVVDAWVDREARKGKGASDHAPVVVDVTL
;
A
#
# COMPACT_ATOMS: atom_id res chain seq x y z
N MET A 1 -11.72 0.69 2.26
CA MET A 1 -10.37 1.27 2.16
C MET A 1 -9.76 1.45 3.54
N GLY A 2 -8.46 1.48 3.61
CA GLY A 2 -7.75 1.76 4.84
C GLY A 2 -6.43 1.03 4.94
N ASP A 3 -5.89 1.04 6.16
CA ASP A 3 -4.68 0.32 6.52
C ASP A 3 -5.05 -1.13 6.86
N PHE A 4 -4.65 -2.06 6.00
CA PHE A 4 -4.90 -3.49 6.22
C PHE A 4 -3.71 -4.19 6.89
N ASN A 5 -2.59 -3.50 7.05
CA ASN A 5 -1.35 -4.05 7.63
C ASN A 5 -0.86 -5.33 6.93
N VAL A 6 -1.15 -5.47 5.64
CA VAL A 6 -0.75 -6.62 4.83
C VAL A 6 -0.11 -6.12 3.54
N ALA A 7 1.10 -6.58 3.25
CA ALA A 7 1.72 -6.46 1.93
C ALA A 7 1.31 -7.70 1.14
N LEU A 8 0.43 -7.53 0.15
CA LEU A 8 -0.25 -8.64 -0.52
C LEU A 8 0.70 -9.54 -1.31
N THR A 9 1.75 -8.97 -1.90
CA THR A 9 2.75 -9.69 -2.69
C THR A 9 4.16 -9.27 -2.29
N ASP A 10 5.15 -10.04 -2.72
CA ASP A 10 6.56 -9.71 -2.47
C ASP A 10 6.99 -8.39 -3.11
N ARG A 11 6.33 -7.97 -4.19
CA ARG A 11 6.58 -6.67 -4.82
C ARG A 11 6.16 -5.50 -3.92
N ASP A 12 5.25 -5.72 -2.97
CA ASP A 12 4.71 -4.68 -2.11
C ASP A 12 5.61 -4.35 -0.91
N VAL A 13 6.78 -4.98 -0.82
CA VAL A 13 7.83 -4.66 0.16
C VAL A 13 9.14 -4.38 -0.55
N TRP A 14 9.97 -3.52 0.07
CA TRP A 14 11.23 -3.10 -0.55
C TRP A 14 12.27 -4.22 -0.64
N ASP A 15 12.22 -5.20 0.27
CA ASP A 15 13.06 -6.40 0.25
C ASP A 15 12.32 -7.57 0.92
N PRO A 16 11.73 -8.47 0.14
CA PRO A 16 11.00 -9.62 0.70
C PRO A 16 11.84 -10.48 1.62
N ALA A 17 13.13 -10.63 1.37
CA ALA A 17 14.02 -11.44 2.19
C ALA A 17 14.16 -10.88 3.61
N ALA A 18 14.05 -9.56 3.79
CA ALA A 18 14.12 -8.93 5.10
C ALA A 18 12.85 -9.15 5.94
N PHE A 19 11.77 -9.62 5.33
CA PHE A 19 10.45 -9.77 5.96
C PHE A 19 9.96 -11.21 6.07
N VAL A 20 10.79 -12.20 5.76
CA VAL A 20 10.39 -13.62 5.87
C VAL A 20 9.89 -13.88 7.29
N ASP A 21 8.69 -14.46 7.40
CA ASP A 21 7.97 -14.74 8.66
C ASP A 21 7.65 -13.51 9.51
N SER A 22 7.83 -12.31 8.96
CA SER A 22 7.44 -11.08 9.64
C SER A 22 5.95 -10.78 9.49
N THR A 23 5.40 -9.98 10.40
CA THR A 23 4.09 -9.35 10.27
C THR A 23 3.99 -8.65 8.91
N HIS A 24 2.82 -8.62 8.33
CA HIS A 24 2.44 -8.05 7.03
C HIS A 24 2.67 -8.98 5.84
N VAL A 25 3.52 -10.00 5.93
CA VAL A 25 3.88 -10.83 4.77
C VAL A 25 3.62 -12.32 4.99
N THR A 26 3.00 -12.73 6.10
CA THR A 26 2.72 -14.15 6.33
C THR A 26 1.67 -14.68 5.35
N PRO A 27 1.73 -15.97 4.98
CA PRO A 27 0.70 -16.56 4.13
C PRO A 27 -0.71 -16.41 4.70
N ALA A 28 -0.88 -16.51 6.01
CA ALA A 28 -2.18 -16.36 6.66
C ALA A 28 -2.76 -14.95 6.49
N GLU A 29 -1.93 -13.91 6.64
CA GLU A 29 -2.34 -12.52 6.45
C GLU A 29 -2.72 -12.26 4.99
N ARG A 30 -1.89 -12.72 4.06
CA ARG A 30 -2.16 -12.59 2.62
C ARG A 30 -3.41 -13.36 2.19
N GLN A 31 -3.63 -14.54 2.75
CA GLN A 31 -4.84 -15.33 2.47
C GLN A 31 -6.11 -14.62 2.94
N ALA A 32 -6.09 -14.01 4.12
CA ALA A 32 -7.22 -13.26 4.64
C ALA A 32 -7.60 -12.10 3.71
N MET A 33 -6.63 -11.41 3.14
CA MET A 33 -6.88 -10.34 2.17
C MET A 33 -7.35 -10.90 0.83
N GLN A 34 -6.79 -12.02 0.39
CA GLN A 34 -7.17 -12.66 -0.86
C GLN A 34 -8.65 -13.10 -0.87
N VAL A 35 -9.21 -13.48 0.27
CA VAL A 35 -10.62 -13.81 0.39
C VAL A 35 -11.51 -12.64 -0.05
N MET A 36 -11.17 -11.42 0.33
CA MET A 36 -11.92 -10.23 -0.09
C MET A 36 -11.82 -10.00 -1.61
N LEU A 37 -10.65 -10.22 -2.18
CA LEU A 37 -10.45 -10.09 -3.63
C LEU A 37 -11.21 -11.18 -4.38
N ASP A 38 -11.21 -12.40 -3.90
CA ASP A 38 -11.93 -13.53 -4.50
C ASP A 38 -13.44 -13.32 -4.44
N TRP A 39 -13.92 -12.58 -3.45
CA TRP A 39 -15.34 -12.23 -3.33
C TRP A 39 -15.81 -11.25 -4.42
N GLY A 40 -14.89 -10.58 -5.11
CA GLY A 40 -15.19 -9.69 -6.23
C GLY A 40 -14.73 -8.24 -6.07
N LEU A 41 -13.98 -7.94 -5.02
CA LEU A 41 -13.36 -6.62 -4.87
C LEU A 41 -12.07 -6.55 -5.69
N LEU A 42 -11.84 -5.39 -6.30
CA LEU A 42 -10.63 -5.12 -7.06
C LEU A 42 -9.68 -4.26 -6.22
N ASP A 43 -8.41 -4.64 -6.23
CA ASP A 43 -7.33 -3.82 -5.65
C ASP A 43 -7.03 -2.67 -6.61
N VAL A 44 -7.40 -1.44 -6.20
CA VAL A 44 -7.16 -0.25 -7.02
C VAL A 44 -5.67 0.04 -7.08
N GLN A 45 -5.10 0.03 -8.28
CA GLN A 45 -3.69 0.29 -8.48
C GLN A 45 -3.43 1.79 -8.53
N ALA A 46 -2.62 2.29 -7.59
CA ALA A 46 -2.26 3.69 -7.50
C ALA A 46 -0.91 3.96 -8.17
N ARG A 47 -0.74 5.19 -8.69
CA ARG A 47 0.57 5.64 -9.16
C ARG A 47 1.49 5.85 -7.95
N PRO A 48 2.76 5.44 -8.03
CA PRO A 48 3.71 5.63 -6.93
C PRO A 48 4.08 7.11 -6.76
N GLY A 49 4.41 7.49 -5.52
CA GLY A 49 4.98 8.80 -5.23
C GLY A 49 6.47 8.87 -5.59
N LYS A 50 7.15 7.73 -5.59
CA LYS A 50 8.56 7.60 -5.97
C LYS A 50 8.83 6.17 -6.41
N GLY A 51 9.67 5.98 -7.44
CA GLY A 51 10.02 4.66 -7.96
C GLY A 51 8.85 4.02 -8.69
N GLU A 52 8.82 2.69 -8.74
CA GLU A 52 7.86 1.91 -9.52
C GLU A 52 6.71 1.32 -8.68
N VAL A 53 6.92 1.15 -7.38
CA VAL A 53 5.93 0.53 -6.48
C VAL A 53 5.27 1.60 -5.63
N PRO A 54 3.93 1.61 -5.54
CA PRO A 54 3.22 2.63 -4.78
C PRO A 54 3.25 2.32 -3.28
N PHE A 55 4.41 2.38 -2.67
CA PHE A 55 4.55 2.22 -1.23
C PHE A 55 3.73 3.27 -0.48
N THR A 56 3.11 2.85 0.62
CA THR A 56 2.25 3.70 1.45
C THR A 56 2.77 3.87 2.87
N TYR A 57 3.79 3.15 3.25
CA TYR A 57 4.37 3.14 4.58
C TYR A 57 5.90 3.10 4.50
N TRP A 58 6.55 3.87 5.34
CA TRP A 58 8.00 3.83 5.55
C TRP A 58 8.27 4.01 7.05
N ASP A 59 9.08 3.14 7.63
CA ASP A 59 9.54 3.30 9.00
C ASP A 59 10.28 4.65 9.14
N TYR A 60 10.17 5.29 10.29
CA TYR A 60 10.89 6.54 10.57
C TYR A 60 12.40 6.35 10.67
N ARG A 61 12.88 5.12 10.95
CA ARG A 61 14.28 4.83 11.22
C ARG A 61 15.11 4.79 9.95
N ALA A 62 16.42 5.08 10.10
CA ALA A 62 17.47 4.86 9.10
C ALA A 62 17.23 5.55 7.75
N GLY A 63 16.43 6.61 7.69
CA GLY A 63 16.12 7.31 6.44
C GLY A 63 15.37 6.46 5.43
N MET A 64 14.55 5.53 5.88
CA MET A 64 13.85 4.58 5.01
C MET A 64 12.95 5.28 3.98
N MET A 65 12.27 6.37 4.35
CA MET A 65 11.46 7.12 3.41
C MET A 65 12.32 7.76 2.31
N HIS A 66 13.43 8.38 2.68
CA HIS A 66 14.33 9.01 1.72
C HIS A 66 14.89 8.00 0.72
N LYS A 67 15.25 6.81 1.19
CA LYS A 67 15.73 5.70 0.36
C LYS A 67 14.63 4.95 -0.35
N ASN A 68 13.36 5.27 -0.07
CA ASN A 68 12.17 4.57 -0.56
C ASN A 68 12.12 3.08 -0.20
N LEU A 69 12.54 2.75 1.02
CA LEU A 69 12.50 1.39 1.56
C LEU A 69 11.17 1.21 2.30
N GLY A 70 10.11 0.98 1.55
CA GLY A 70 8.76 1.00 2.07
C GLY A 70 7.97 -0.29 1.90
N MET A 71 6.70 -0.22 2.28
CA MET A 71 5.72 -1.28 2.07
C MET A 71 4.41 -0.68 1.56
N ARG A 72 3.68 -1.46 0.77
CA ARG A 72 2.31 -1.15 0.39
C ARG A 72 1.38 -1.94 1.30
N ILE A 73 0.78 -1.28 2.28
CA ILE A 73 -0.12 -1.89 3.27
C ILE A 73 -1.45 -1.17 3.42
N ASP A 74 -1.64 -0.07 2.73
CA ASP A 74 -2.89 0.69 2.68
C ASP A 74 -3.51 0.51 1.30
N TYR A 75 -4.80 0.18 1.26
CA TYR A 75 -5.48 -0.20 0.04
C TYR A 75 -6.82 0.50 -0.11
N VAL A 76 -7.20 0.71 -1.36
CA VAL A 76 -8.58 1.00 -1.74
C VAL A 76 -9.06 -0.18 -2.57
N LEU A 77 -10.10 -0.84 -2.10
CA LEU A 77 -10.75 -1.96 -2.79
C LEU A 77 -12.08 -1.46 -3.36
N ALA A 78 -12.36 -1.78 -4.60
CA ALA A 78 -13.55 -1.31 -5.28
C ALA A 78 -14.27 -2.45 -5.99
N THR A 79 -15.59 -2.33 -6.10
CA THR A 79 -16.39 -3.21 -6.96
C THR A 79 -16.18 -2.83 -8.43
N ARG A 80 -16.51 -3.74 -9.34
CA ARG A 80 -16.36 -3.52 -10.79
C ARG A 80 -17.25 -2.40 -11.32
N SER A 81 -18.31 -2.04 -10.60
CA SER A 81 -19.23 -0.96 -11.00
C SER A 81 -18.66 0.44 -10.78
N VAL A 82 -17.60 0.57 -10.01
CA VAL A 82 -16.94 1.85 -9.74
C VAL A 82 -15.94 2.14 -10.83
N HIS A 83 -16.08 3.28 -11.49
CA HIS A 83 -15.11 3.74 -12.48
C HIS A 83 -14.01 4.56 -11.80
N VAL A 84 -12.80 4.04 -11.78
CA VAL A 84 -11.62 4.74 -11.25
C VAL A 84 -11.05 5.66 -12.34
N VAL A 85 -11.09 6.96 -12.08
CA VAL A 85 -10.57 7.98 -13.01
C VAL A 85 -9.05 8.11 -12.85
N ASP A 86 -8.58 8.16 -11.60
CA ASP A 86 -7.16 8.27 -11.27
C ASP A 86 -6.93 7.74 -9.86
N ALA A 87 -5.70 7.33 -9.57
CA ALA A 87 -5.30 6.90 -8.23
C ALA A 87 -3.80 7.15 -8.06
N TRP A 88 -3.41 7.68 -6.89
CA TRP A 88 -2.00 7.94 -6.60
C TRP A 88 -1.73 7.87 -5.10
N VAL A 89 -0.45 7.72 -4.76
CA VAL A 89 0.04 7.84 -3.38
C VAL A 89 0.56 9.26 -3.19
N ASP A 90 0.00 9.99 -2.23
CA ASP A 90 0.44 11.34 -1.90
C ASP A 90 1.63 11.27 -0.93
N ARG A 91 2.81 11.00 -1.47
CA ARG A 91 4.04 10.87 -0.71
C ARG A 91 4.44 12.18 -0.02
N GLU A 92 4.11 13.32 -0.61
CA GLU A 92 4.43 14.63 -0.05
C GLU A 92 3.70 14.87 1.28
N ALA A 93 2.48 14.37 1.44
CA ALA A 93 1.73 14.49 2.69
C ALA A 93 2.39 13.74 3.85
N ARG A 94 3.28 12.77 3.58
CA ARG A 94 4.06 12.01 4.57
C ARG A 94 5.24 12.83 5.13
N LYS A 95 5.67 13.85 4.41
CA LYS A 95 6.82 14.68 4.78
C LYS A 95 6.44 15.72 5.84
N GLY A 96 7.43 16.17 6.59
CA GLY A 96 7.27 17.21 7.59
C GLY A 96 7.28 16.67 9.02
N LYS A 97 7.48 17.61 9.95
CA LYS A 97 7.55 17.28 11.37
C LYS A 97 6.18 16.83 11.88
N GLY A 98 6.15 15.70 12.54
CA GLY A 98 4.91 15.13 13.09
C GLY A 98 4.02 14.44 12.08
N ALA A 99 4.48 14.24 10.83
CA ALA A 99 3.73 13.49 9.84
C ALA A 99 3.58 12.02 10.23
N SER A 100 2.50 11.38 9.77
CA SER A 100 2.30 9.93 9.91
C SER A 100 3.43 9.16 9.23
N ASP A 101 3.64 7.90 9.63
CA ASP A 101 4.51 6.96 8.90
C ASP A 101 3.84 6.36 7.66
N HIS A 102 2.58 6.68 7.41
CA HIS A 102 1.85 6.34 6.19
C HIS A 102 1.66 7.56 5.28
N ALA A 103 1.64 7.33 3.97
CA ALA A 103 1.21 8.31 2.98
C ALA A 103 -0.23 8.00 2.54
N PRO A 104 -1.08 9.01 2.32
CA PRO A 104 -2.43 8.78 1.85
C PRO A 104 -2.46 8.13 0.46
N VAL A 105 -3.39 7.22 0.27
CA VAL A 105 -3.77 6.74 -1.07
C VAL A 105 -5.01 7.50 -1.49
N VAL A 106 -4.93 8.19 -2.61
CA VAL A 106 -6.02 9.02 -3.14
C VAL A 106 -6.58 8.37 -4.38
N VAL A 107 -7.90 8.25 -4.45
CA VAL A 107 -8.58 7.66 -5.60
C VAL A 107 -9.74 8.56 -6.03
N ASP A 108 -9.71 8.98 -7.29
CA ASP A 108 -10.81 9.69 -7.93
C ASP A 108 -11.71 8.70 -8.64
N VAL A 109 -13.00 8.73 -8.34
CA VAL A 109 -13.98 7.82 -8.94
C VAL A 109 -15.15 8.58 -9.53
N THR A 110 -15.78 7.95 -10.53
CA THR A 110 -17.08 8.33 -11.07
C THR A 110 -18.07 7.24 -10.72
N LEU A 111 -19.17 7.64 -10.11
CA LEU A 111 -20.26 6.71 -9.74
C LEU A 111 -21.34 6.64 -10.81
#